data_d64f05f8e31079f99c42b99f200ad4b0
#
_entry.id   d64f05f8e31079f99c42b99f200ad4b0
#
_cell.length_a   1.000
_cell.length_b   1.000
_cell.length_c   1.000
_cell.angle_alpha   90.00
_cell.angle_beta   90.00
_cell.angle_gamma   90.00
#
_symmetry.space_group_name_H-M   'P 1'
#
loop_
_entity.id
_entity.type
_entity.pdbx_description
1 polymer ?
#
loop_
_entity_poly.entity_id
_entity_poly.type
_entity_poly.pdbx_seq_one_letter_code
_entity_poly.pdbx_strand_id
1 'polypeptide(L)'
;MSNDGQYLAKLQDYYARHRVLPSYSAIGKLIGLASKASVADMVLRLKAEEFLESAPGKRLKPGRRFFERPFTESVRAGMPSPAADLVPDIVTIDEYLVARPSKTVLIRVKGDSMIDAGIHPDDIVVVEKRTSANVGDIVVAIVDNEFTLKRLGRERGRVV
;
A
#
# COMPACT_ATOMS: atom_id res chain seq x y z
N MET A 1 1.94 -14.09 26.16
CA MET A 1 1.77 -13.65 24.75
C MET A 1 2.65 -12.45 24.52
N SER A 2 3.43 -12.42 23.44
CA SER A 2 4.29 -11.28 23.12
C SER A 2 3.42 -10.08 22.69
N ASN A 3 3.74 -8.88 23.18
CA ASN A 3 3.07 -7.64 22.78
C ASN A 3 3.65 -7.08 21.47
N ASP A 4 4.41 -7.88 20.73
CA ASP A 4 5.19 -7.42 19.56
C ASP A 4 4.30 -6.84 18.46
N GLY A 5 3.10 -7.38 18.23
CA GLY A 5 2.14 -6.81 17.29
C GLY A 5 1.69 -5.39 17.66
N GLN A 6 1.45 -5.13 18.95
CA GLN A 6 1.09 -3.78 19.42
C GLN A 6 2.27 -2.80 19.32
N TYR A 7 3.49 -3.30 19.59
CA TYR A 7 4.71 -2.48 19.42
C TYR A 7 4.97 -2.14 17.97
N LEU A 8 4.81 -3.13 17.08
CA LEU A 8 4.91 -2.92 15.64
C LEU A 8 3.91 -1.88 15.13
N ALA A 9 2.64 -1.98 15.54
CA ALA A 9 1.62 -1.01 15.18
C ALA A 9 2.01 0.44 15.55
N LYS A 10 2.50 0.65 16.78
CA LYS A 10 3.00 1.98 17.21
C LYS A 10 4.18 2.48 16.36
N LEU A 11 5.08 1.58 15.95
CA LEU A 11 6.21 1.93 15.08
C LEU A 11 5.74 2.26 13.66
N GLN A 12 4.75 1.54 13.14
CA GLN A 12 4.13 1.82 11.84
C GLN A 12 3.43 3.18 11.83
N ASP A 13 2.66 3.49 12.88
CA ASP A 13 1.99 4.80 13.04
C ASP A 13 3.00 5.95 13.16
N TYR A 14 4.09 5.73 13.90
CA TYR A 14 5.16 6.71 14.00
C TYR A 14 5.81 6.95 12.63
N TYR A 15 6.13 5.88 11.91
CA TYR A 15 6.73 5.97 10.57
C TYR A 15 5.80 6.67 9.56
N ALA A 16 4.50 6.41 9.63
CA ALA A 16 3.53 7.06 8.76
C ALA A 16 3.55 8.59 8.89
N ARG A 17 3.78 9.09 10.12
CA ARG A 17 3.82 10.54 10.42
C ARG A 17 5.18 11.18 10.13
N HIS A 18 6.27 10.47 10.43
CA HIS A 18 7.62 11.05 10.44
C HIS A 18 8.52 10.60 9.29
N ARG A 19 8.12 9.54 8.56
CA ARG A 19 8.88 8.90 7.47
C ARG A 19 10.27 8.38 7.88
N VAL A 20 10.48 8.24 9.18
CA VAL A 20 11.69 7.65 9.79
C VAL A 20 11.27 6.81 10.99
N LEU A 21 12.06 5.79 11.34
CA LEU A 21 11.88 5.07 12.60
C LEU A 21 12.55 5.81 13.75
N PRO A 22 11.99 5.73 14.97
CA PRO A 22 12.56 6.38 16.14
C PRO A 22 13.88 5.71 16.57
N SER A 23 14.71 6.43 17.29
CA SER A 23 15.90 5.86 17.94
C SER A 23 15.51 4.85 19.02
N TYR A 24 16.42 3.95 19.41
CA TYR A 24 16.14 2.97 20.49
C TYR A 24 15.63 3.62 21.78
N SER A 25 16.19 4.77 22.17
CA SER A 25 15.71 5.51 23.33
C SER A 25 14.30 6.07 23.14
N ALA A 26 13.99 6.58 21.95
CA ALA A 26 12.65 7.09 21.64
C ALA A 26 11.62 5.94 21.50
N ILE A 27 12.04 4.77 21.03
CA ILE A 27 11.20 3.57 21.01
C ILE A 27 10.73 3.24 22.43
N GLY A 28 11.65 3.15 23.40
CA GLY A 28 11.28 2.85 24.79
C GLY A 28 10.17 3.76 25.32
N LYS A 29 10.28 5.07 25.07
CA LYS A 29 9.24 6.06 25.45
C LYS A 29 7.93 5.84 24.70
N LEU A 30 8.00 5.57 23.40
CA LEU A 30 6.83 5.40 22.53
C LEU A 30 5.98 4.18 22.91
N ILE A 31 6.66 3.06 23.24
CA ILE A 31 5.98 1.78 23.53
C ILE A 31 5.81 1.50 25.02
N GLY A 32 6.38 2.33 25.91
CA GLY A 32 6.26 2.19 27.35
C GLY A 32 7.23 1.17 27.97
N LEU A 33 8.39 0.91 27.34
CA LEU A 33 9.44 0.04 27.90
C LEU A 33 10.53 0.87 28.56
N ALA A 34 10.70 0.69 29.87
CA ALA A 34 11.69 1.42 30.66
C ALA A 34 13.12 0.90 30.45
N SER A 35 13.29 -0.40 30.19
CA SER A 35 14.59 -1.05 30.05
C SER A 35 15.12 -0.98 28.62
N LYS A 36 16.37 -0.54 28.47
CA LYS A 36 17.08 -0.59 27.16
C LYS A 36 17.22 -2.03 26.65
N ALA A 37 17.41 -3.00 27.55
CA ALA A 37 17.50 -4.41 27.20
C ALA A 37 16.18 -4.90 26.58
N SER A 38 15.04 -4.62 27.22
CA SER A 38 13.72 -5.01 26.70
C SER A 38 13.42 -4.39 25.32
N VAL A 39 13.85 -3.15 25.09
CA VAL A 39 13.73 -2.54 23.76
C VAL A 39 14.62 -3.25 22.73
N ALA A 40 15.85 -3.60 23.11
CA ALA A 40 16.77 -4.31 22.21
C ALA A 40 16.24 -5.72 21.87
N ASP A 41 15.74 -6.46 22.85
CA ASP A 41 15.17 -7.80 22.66
C ASP A 41 13.93 -7.75 21.75
N MET A 42 13.04 -6.80 21.95
CA MET A 42 11.88 -6.58 21.08
C MET A 42 12.32 -6.25 19.64
N VAL A 43 13.28 -5.35 19.48
CA VAL A 43 13.82 -5.00 18.14
C VAL A 43 14.48 -6.21 17.48
N LEU A 44 15.18 -7.06 18.23
CA LEU A 44 15.75 -8.29 17.68
C LEU A 44 14.67 -9.25 17.17
N ARG A 45 13.57 -9.44 17.92
CA ARG A 45 12.45 -10.28 17.46
C ARG A 45 11.81 -9.70 16.19
N LEU A 46 11.51 -8.40 16.17
CA LEU A 46 10.94 -7.77 14.97
C LEU A 46 11.87 -7.80 13.76
N LYS A 47 13.19 -7.85 13.98
CA LYS A 47 14.17 -8.08 12.90
C LYS A 47 14.16 -9.54 12.43
N ALA A 48 14.09 -10.50 13.35
CA ALA A 48 14.00 -11.91 13.00
C ALA A 48 12.76 -12.23 12.17
N GLU A 49 11.67 -11.49 12.41
CA GLU A 49 10.43 -11.58 11.66
C GLU A 49 10.40 -10.66 10.42
N GLU A 50 11.51 -10.03 10.04
CA GLU A 50 11.65 -9.14 8.87
C GLU A 50 10.79 -7.87 8.89
N PHE A 51 10.23 -7.50 10.03
CA PHE A 51 9.52 -6.22 10.17
C PHE A 51 10.46 -5.02 10.28
N LEU A 52 11.65 -5.22 10.84
CA LEU A 52 12.67 -4.18 10.98
C LEU A 52 14.01 -4.65 10.40
N GLU A 53 14.80 -3.71 9.95
CA GLU A 53 16.19 -3.93 9.52
C GLU A 53 17.13 -2.90 10.11
N SER A 54 18.43 -3.25 10.13
CA SER A 54 19.49 -2.30 10.49
C SER A 54 19.81 -1.38 9.32
N ALA A 55 20.00 -0.10 9.62
CA ALA A 55 20.51 0.89 8.70
C ALA A 55 21.88 1.42 9.19
N PRO A 56 22.69 2.07 8.35
CA PRO A 56 23.94 2.70 8.75
C PRO A 56 23.75 3.63 9.95
N GLY A 57 24.79 3.74 10.79
CA GLY A 57 24.74 4.59 11.99
C GLY A 57 23.89 4.04 13.13
N LYS A 58 23.74 2.71 13.24
CA LYS A 58 22.93 2.03 14.28
C LYS A 58 21.46 2.46 14.28
N ARG A 59 20.95 2.90 13.13
CA ARG A 59 19.54 3.24 12.93
C ARG A 59 18.75 2.01 12.54
N LEU A 60 17.43 2.14 12.64
CA LEU A 60 16.47 1.17 12.13
C LEU A 60 15.85 1.69 10.83
N LYS A 61 15.51 0.79 9.92
CA LYS A 61 14.68 1.04 8.77
C LYS A 61 13.56 -0.01 8.72
N PRO A 62 12.44 0.27 8.01
CA PRO A 62 11.44 -0.75 7.72
C PRO A 62 12.08 -1.96 7.04
N GLY A 63 11.70 -3.14 7.48
CA GLY A 63 12.01 -4.39 6.83
C GLY A 63 10.97 -4.72 5.76
N ARG A 64 11.14 -5.86 5.08
CA ARG A 64 10.29 -6.29 3.97
C ARG A 64 8.81 -6.38 4.39
N ARG A 65 8.53 -6.90 5.58
CA ARG A 65 7.19 -7.13 6.10
C ARG A 65 6.56 -5.93 6.83
N PHE A 66 7.27 -4.82 6.96
CA PHE A 66 6.80 -3.66 7.73
C PHE A 66 5.48 -3.07 7.20
N PHE A 67 5.26 -3.15 5.90
CA PHE A 67 4.08 -2.59 5.23
C PHE A 67 3.00 -3.64 4.94
N GLU A 68 3.17 -4.88 5.38
CA GLU A 68 2.17 -5.94 5.27
C GLU A 68 0.88 -5.55 5.99
N ARG A 69 -0.26 -5.96 5.41
CA ARG A 69 -1.60 -5.77 5.97
C ARG A 69 -2.37 -7.08 5.89
N PRO A 70 -3.19 -7.39 6.90
CA PRO A 70 -4.14 -8.49 6.79
C PRO A 70 -5.09 -8.24 5.63
N PHE A 71 -5.27 -9.24 4.79
CA PHE A 71 -6.19 -9.20 3.66
C PHE A 71 -7.32 -10.21 3.92
N THR A 72 -8.56 -9.74 4.01
CA THR A 72 -9.74 -10.56 4.16
C THR A 72 -10.42 -10.70 2.81
N GLU A 73 -10.54 -11.93 2.32
CA GLU A 73 -10.97 -12.22 0.94
C GLU A 73 -12.36 -11.68 0.59
N SER A 74 -13.33 -11.74 1.51
CA SER A 74 -14.66 -11.22 1.21
C SER A 74 -15.45 -10.78 2.43
N VAL A 75 -16.11 -9.64 2.29
CA VAL A 75 -17.19 -9.19 3.17
C VAL A 75 -18.43 -9.03 2.32
N ARG A 76 -19.53 -9.69 2.69
CA ARG A 76 -20.81 -9.52 1.97
C ARG A 76 -21.36 -8.11 2.22
N ALA A 77 -21.61 -7.38 1.15
CA ALA A 77 -22.40 -6.17 1.22
C ALA A 77 -23.88 -6.56 1.43
N GLY A 78 -24.47 -6.17 2.54
CA GLY A 78 -25.85 -6.49 2.88
C GLY A 78 -26.01 -7.09 4.27
N MET A 79 -26.82 -8.14 4.43
CA MET A 79 -27.05 -8.75 5.74
C MET A 79 -25.76 -9.32 6.35
N PRO A 80 -25.55 -9.13 7.67
CA PRO A 80 -24.39 -9.68 8.37
C PRO A 80 -24.33 -11.20 8.20
N SER A 81 -23.13 -11.71 7.95
CA SER A 81 -22.83 -13.14 8.03
C SER A 81 -21.86 -13.39 9.18
N PRO A 82 -21.87 -14.59 9.82
CA PRO A 82 -20.89 -14.90 10.84
C PRO A 82 -19.47 -14.68 10.31
N ALA A 83 -18.63 -14.02 11.12
CA ALA A 83 -17.20 -13.95 10.84
C ALA A 83 -16.66 -15.37 10.94
N ALA A 84 -16.26 -15.96 9.83
CA ALA A 84 -15.52 -17.21 9.86
C ALA A 84 -14.13 -16.91 10.41
N ASP A 85 -13.56 -17.86 11.16
CA ASP A 85 -12.16 -17.81 11.64
C ASP A 85 -11.19 -18.02 10.45
N LEU A 86 -11.25 -17.13 9.48
CA LEU A 86 -10.35 -17.13 8.34
C LEU A 86 -9.02 -16.53 8.79
N VAL A 87 -7.95 -17.29 8.63
CA VAL A 87 -6.59 -16.74 8.73
C VAL A 87 -6.43 -15.80 7.54
N PRO A 88 -6.33 -14.48 7.74
CA PRO A 88 -6.23 -13.56 6.63
C PRO A 88 -4.90 -13.78 5.90
N ASP A 89 -4.93 -13.73 4.58
CA ASP A 89 -3.73 -13.58 3.78
C ASP A 89 -3.02 -12.27 4.14
N ILE A 90 -1.73 -12.23 3.94
CA ILE A 90 -0.92 -11.05 4.24
C ILE A 90 -0.37 -10.50 2.93
N VAL A 91 -0.71 -9.25 2.63
CA VAL A 91 -0.29 -8.56 1.41
C VAL A 91 0.25 -7.17 1.71
N THR A 92 1.11 -6.65 0.86
CA THR A 92 1.34 -5.20 0.79
C THR A 92 0.44 -4.59 -0.28
N ILE A 93 -0.02 -3.36 -0.06
CA ILE A 93 -0.85 -2.65 -1.05
C ILE A 93 -0.08 -2.50 -2.37
N ASP A 94 1.22 -2.28 -2.31
CA ASP A 94 2.06 -2.16 -3.50
C ASP A 94 2.10 -3.46 -4.30
N GLU A 95 2.37 -4.60 -3.66
CA GLU A 95 2.35 -5.92 -4.31
C GLU A 95 0.97 -6.29 -4.86
N TYR A 96 -0.10 -5.91 -4.16
CA TYR A 96 -1.47 -6.19 -4.59
C TYR A 96 -1.88 -5.39 -5.82
N LEU A 97 -1.50 -4.10 -5.88
CA LEU A 97 -1.92 -3.19 -6.95
C LEU A 97 -0.93 -3.11 -8.11
N VAL A 98 0.34 -3.41 -7.89
CA VAL A 98 1.42 -3.13 -8.84
C VAL A 98 2.10 -4.41 -9.31
N ALA A 99 1.59 -5.00 -10.38
CA ALA A 99 2.18 -6.22 -10.95
C ALA A 99 3.56 -5.98 -11.60
N ARG A 100 3.80 -4.79 -12.16
CA ARG A 100 5.04 -4.42 -12.85
C ARG A 100 5.54 -3.03 -12.43
N PRO A 101 6.27 -2.92 -11.30
CA PRO A 101 6.68 -1.63 -10.73
C PRO A 101 7.41 -0.70 -11.68
N SER A 102 8.32 -1.24 -12.52
CA SER A 102 9.08 -0.44 -13.49
C SER A 102 8.23 0.17 -14.62
N LYS A 103 7.01 -0.32 -14.80
CA LYS A 103 6.06 0.14 -15.84
C LYS A 103 4.84 0.85 -15.24
N THR A 104 4.76 0.97 -13.92
CA THR A 104 3.60 1.54 -13.25
C THR A 104 3.84 2.98 -12.85
N VAL A 105 2.83 3.82 -13.03
CA VAL A 105 2.78 5.21 -12.59
C VAL A 105 1.47 5.49 -11.86
N LEU A 106 1.49 6.43 -10.93
CA LEU A 106 0.31 6.92 -10.24
C LEU A 106 -0.08 8.26 -10.85
N ILE A 107 -1.37 8.41 -11.21
CA ILE A 107 -1.88 9.62 -11.83
C ILE A 107 -3.10 10.11 -11.03
N ARG A 108 -3.09 11.39 -10.67
CA ARG A 108 -4.27 12.03 -10.08
C ARG A 108 -5.22 12.46 -11.17
N VAL A 109 -6.48 12.06 -11.04
CA VAL A 109 -7.55 12.38 -11.99
C VAL A 109 -7.96 13.84 -11.82
N LYS A 110 -8.16 14.53 -12.94
CA LYS A 110 -8.77 15.87 -13.03
C LYS A 110 -9.96 15.81 -13.97
N GLY A 111 -11.02 16.53 -13.63
CA GLY A 111 -12.26 16.53 -14.41
C GLY A 111 -13.19 15.35 -14.05
N ASP A 112 -14.36 15.36 -14.63
CA ASP A 112 -15.51 14.56 -14.26
C ASP A 112 -15.99 13.59 -15.36
N SER A 113 -15.33 13.59 -16.52
CA SER A 113 -15.75 12.83 -17.71
C SER A 113 -15.77 11.30 -17.53
N MET A 114 -15.29 10.77 -16.40
CA MET A 114 -15.22 9.36 -16.10
C MET A 114 -16.04 8.95 -14.86
N ILE A 115 -16.93 9.82 -14.38
CA ILE A 115 -17.81 9.53 -13.23
C ILE A 115 -18.69 8.31 -13.48
N ASP A 116 -19.24 8.17 -14.68
CA ASP A 116 -20.05 7.00 -15.06
C ASP A 116 -19.26 5.68 -15.05
N ALA A 117 -17.96 5.74 -15.08
CA ALA A 117 -17.05 4.61 -14.92
C ALA A 117 -16.58 4.42 -13.46
N GLY A 118 -17.13 5.18 -12.51
CA GLY A 118 -16.77 5.15 -11.10
C GLY A 118 -15.43 5.83 -10.78
N ILE A 119 -14.92 6.69 -11.67
CA ILE A 119 -13.66 7.43 -11.45
C ILE A 119 -13.99 8.90 -11.27
N HIS A 120 -13.66 9.44 -10.10
CA HIS A 120 -14.00 10.79 -9.69
C HIS A 120 -12.80 11.74 -9.74
N PRO A 121 -13.04 13.06 -9.78
CA PRO A 121 -11.99 14.06 -9.57
C PRO A 121 -11.22 13.78 -8.28
N ASP A 122 -9.90 13.99 -8.31
CA ASP A 122 -8.94 13.74 -7.24
C ASP A 122 -8.63 12.25 -6.92
N ASP A 123 -9.30 11.30 -7.54
CA ASP A 123 -8.89 9.90 -7.46
C ASP A 123 -7.44 9.71 -7.92
N ILE A 124 -6.79 8.68 -7.37
CA ILE A 124 -5.47 8.25 -7.83
C ILE A 124 -5.65 6.92 -8.57
N VAL A 125 -5.33 6.91 -9.86
CA VAL A 125 -5.34 5.71 -10.66
C VAL A 125 -3.94 5.11 -10.78
N VAL A 126 -3.86 3.77 -10.63
CA VAL A 126 -2.63 2.99 -10.83
C VAL A 126 -2.58 2.56 -12.30
N VAL A 127 -1.65 3.11 -13.06
CA VAL A 127 -1.60 2.94 -14.52
C VAL A 127 -0.36 2.15 -14.91
N GLU A 128 -0.55 1.02 -15.58
CA GLU A 128 0.54 0.26 -16.17
C GLU A 128 0.79 0.74 -17.62
N LYS A 129 2.01 1.14 -17.92
CA LYS A 129 2.43 1.53 -19.27
C LYS A 129 2.44 0.31 -20.20
N ARG A 130 1.64 0.37 -21.25
CA ARG A 130 1.53 -0.67 -22.30
C ARG A 130 1.61 -0.06 -23.69
N THR A 131 1.95 -0.86 -24.67
CA THR A 131 1.98 -0.46 -26.10
C THR A 131 0.65 -0.71 -26.80
N SER A 132 -0.25 -1.47 -26.19
CA SER A 132 -1.57 -1.80 -26.73
C SER A 132 -2.60 -1.91 -25.62
N ALA A 133 -3.85 -1.66 -25.97
CA ALA A 133 -5.03 -1.84 -25.11
C ALA A 133 -6.20 -2.37 -25.94
N ASN A 134 -7.19 -2.96 -25.30
CA ASN A 134 -8.36 -3.52 -25.94
C ASN A 134 -9.54 -2.52 -25.89
N VAL A 135 -10.48 -2.69 -26.81
CA VAL A 135 -11.76 -1.96 -26.74
C VAL A 135 -12.47 -2.30 -25.44
N GLY A 136 -12.90 -1.26 -24.73
CA GLY A 136 -13.49 -1.36 -23.39
C GLY A 136 -12.53 -1.09 -22.25
N ASP A 137 -11.22 -1.16 -22.47
CA ASP A 137 -10.24 -0.79 -21.45
C ASP A 137 -10.33 0.71 -21.12
N ILE A 138 -10.10 1.03 -19.85
CA ILE A 138 -9.90 2.42 -19.41
C ILE A 138 -8.40 2.70 -19.51
N VAL A 139 -8.05 3.73 -20.27
CA VAL A 139 -6.66 4.05 -20.57
C VAL A 139 -6.35 5.52 -20.31
N VAL A 140 -5.11 5.79 -19.98
CA VAL A 140 -4.53 7.12 -20.10
C VAL A 140 -3.81 7.20 -21.45
N ALA A 141 -4.38 7.92 -22.39
CA ALA A 141 -3.81 8.12 -23.71
C ALA A 141 -3.08 9.47 -23.80
N ILE A 142 -2.13 9.56 -24.72
CA ILE A 142 -1.50 10.83 -25.11
C ILE A 142 -2.08 11.21 -26.46
N VAL A 143 -2.83 12.31 -26.49
CA VAL A 143 -3.43 12.86 -27.71
C VAL A 143 -2.96 14.32 -27.82
N ASP A 144 -2.41 14.69 -28.97
CA ASP A 144 -1.88 16.04 -29.21
C ASP A 144 -0.95 16.55 -28.10
N ASN A 145 -0.11 15.65 -27.56
CA ASN A 145 0.82 15.90 -26.48
C ASN A 145 0.16 16.18 -25.09
N GLU A 146 -1.12 15.88 -24.95
CA GLU A 146 -1.87 16.00 -23.70
C GLU A 146 -2.33 14.64 -23.19
N PHE A 147 -2.34 14.45 -21.86
CA PHE A 147 -2.86 13.24 -21.23
C PHE A 147 -4.38 13.31 -21.12
N THR A 148 -5.05 12.25 -21.52
CA THR A 148 -6.50 12.09 -21.34
C THR A 148 -6.82 10.69 -20.80
N LEU A 149 -7.81 10.61 -19.89
CA LEU A 149 -8.33 9.36 -19.33
C LEU A 149 -9.66 9.07 -20.02
N LYS A 150 -9.74 7.95 -20.73
CA LYS A 150 -10.92 7.56 -21.51
C LYS A 150 -11.11 6.04 -21.50
N ARG A 151 -12.34 5.61 -21.75
CA ARG A 151 -12.63 4.21 -22.15
C ARG A 151 -12.46 4.08 -23.65
N LEU A 152 -11.60 3.14 -24.09
CA LEU A 152 -11.41 2.87 -25.50
C LEU A 152 -12.70 2.35 -26.14
N GLY A 153 -13.16 3.06 -27.14
CA GLY A 153 -14.28 2.68 -27.98
C GLY A 153 -13.85 2.20 -29.36
N ARG A 154 -14.82 1.79 -30.18
CA ARG A 154 -14.63 1.53 -31.61
C ARG A 154 -15.77 2.19 -32.38
N GLU A 155 -15.42 3.11 -33.23
CA GLU A 155 -16.37 3.75 -34.12
C GLU A 155 -15.90 3.59 -35.57
N ARG A 156 -16.79 3.07 -36.47
CA ARG A 156 -16.51 2.84 -37.88
C ARG A 156 -15.18 2.11 -38.14
N GLY A 157 -14.81 1.17 -37.26
CA GLY A 157 -13.60 0.38 -37.36
C GLY A 157 -12.32 1.03 -36.84
N ARG A 158 -12.40 2.27 -36.34
CA ARG A 158 -11.28 2.99 -35.70
C ARG A 158 -11.42 2.95 -34.17
N VAL A 159 -10.30 2.91 -33.48
CA VAL A 159 -10.25 3.04 -32.02
C VAL A 159 -10.45 4.53 -31.71
N VAL A 160 -11.39 4.82 -30.81
CA VAL A 160 -11.76 6.16 -30.36
C VAL A 160 -11.79 6.19 -28.83
#